data_c03d90faee8a8b1d7cd62ba80dee184f
#
_entry.id   c03d90faee8a8b1d7cd62ba80dee184f
#
_cell.length_a   1.000
_cell.length_b   1.000
_cell.length_c   1.000
_cell.angle_alpha   90.00
_cell.angle_beta   90.00
_cell.angle_gamma   90.00
#
_symmetry.space_group_name_H-M   'P 1'
#
loop_
_entity.id
_entity.type
_entity.pdbx_description
1 polymer ?
#
loop_
_entity_poly.entity_id
_entity_poly.type
_entity_poly.pdbx_seq_one_letter_code
_entity_poly.pdbx_strand_id
1 'polypeptide(L)'
;GLDVMLAELQSQLLRIDDLGERLIDITQLNGDEFDFSSVPAVGGPGTLGETYQAPEIRSVLDKLASRIDHREQQLEVLDDLLLANRIKKATFVAGRPIKNGWMSSRYGKRTDPFNGRLAWHSGVDFAGKQGSDVIAVASGIVTWSSDRYGYGNLVEINHGNGYK
;
A
#
# COMPACT_ATOMS: atom_id res chain seq x y z
N GLY A 1 13.63 -25.87 31.44
CA GLY A 1 13.43 -27.09 30.64
C GLY A 1 12.65 -26.83 29.37
N LEU A 2 12.29 -27.88 28.65
CA LEU A 2 11.54 -27.84 27.40
C LEU A 2 10.20 -27.10 27.52
N ASP A 3 9.51 -27.28 28.65
CA ASP A 3 8.21 -26.62 28.92
C ASP A 3 8.30 -25.09 28.95
N VAL A 4 9.41 -24.56 29.52
CA VAL A 4 9.65 -23.11 29.56
C VAL A 4 9.91 -22.57 28.15
N MET A 5 10.67 -23.29 27.34
CA MET A 5 10.97 -22.92 25.96
C MET A 5 9.73 -22.97 25.06
N LEU A 6 8.86 -23.95 25.27
CA LEU A 6 7.56 -24.08 24.59
C LEU A 6 6.63 -22.91 24.95
N ALA A 7 6.54 -22.57 26.22
CA ALA A 7 5.74 -21.44 26.69
C ALA A 7 6.27 -20.09 26.13
N GLU A 8 7.59 -19.94 26.01
CA GLU A 8 8.21 -18.76 25.43
C GLU A 8 7.90 -18.64 23.93
N LEU A 9 8.00 -19.72 23.17
CA LEU A 9 7.64 -19.75 21.74
C LEU A 9 6.15 -19.46 21.52
N GLN A 10 5.27 -20.00 22.36
CA GLN A 10 3.84 -19.69 22.30
C GLN A 10 3.56 -18.21 22.60
N SER A 11 4.27 -17.64 23.57
CA SER A 11 4.14 -16.21 23.89
C SER A 11 4.64 -15.32 22.74
N GLN A 12 5.70 -15.71 22.06
CA GLN A 12 6.20 -14.98 20.88
C GLN A 12 5.18 -15.04 19.73
N LEU A 13 4.57 -16.20 19.51
CA LEU A 13 3.54 -16.37 18.48
C LEU A 13 2.32 -15.47 18.73
N LEU A 14 1.85 -15.39 19.99
CA LEU A 14 0.75 -14.51 20.37
C LEU A 14 1.07 -13.02 20.12
N ARG A 15 2.33 -12.62 20.32
CA ARG A 15 2.77 -11.25 19.98
C ARG A 15 2.75 -10.97 18.48
N ILE A 16 3.11 -11.97 17.67
CA ILE A 16 3.06 -11.87 16.20
C ILE A 16 1.61 -11.76 15.75
N ASP A 17 0.70 -12.53 16.32
CA ASP A 17 -0.73 -12.47 16.05
C ASP A 17 -1.30 -11.06 16.36
N ASP A 18 -1.01 -10.50 17.54
CA ASP A 18 -1.42 -9.15 17.96
C ASP A 18 -0.84 -8.06 17.05
N LEU A 19 0.41 -8.20 16.61
CA LEU A 19 1.02 -7.29 15.65
C LEU A 19 0.35 -7.36 14.27
N GLY A 20 0.01 -8.55 13.79
CA GLY A 20 -0.71 -8.76 12.55
C GLY A 20 -2.08 -8.09 12.56
N GLU A 21 -2.87 -8.28 13.61
CA GLU A 21 -4.17 -7.64 13.79
C GLU A 21 -4.06 -6.10 13.80
N ARG A 22 -3.10 -5.55 14.54
CA ARG A 22 -2.88 -4.09 14.56
C ARG A 22 -2.47 -3.53 13.20
N LEU A 23 -1.66 -4.26 12.43
CA LEU A 23 -1.27 -3.84 11.08
C LEU A 23 -2.47 -3.79 10.15
N ILE A 24 -3.38 -4.76 10.22
CA ILE A 24 -4.62 -4.78 9.45
C ILE A 24 -5.50 -3.58 9.82
N ASP A 25 -5.69 -3.31 11.10
CA ASP A 25 -6.49 -2.18 11.58
C ASP A 25 -5.93 -0.82 11.11
N ILE A 26 -4.62 -0.62 11.24
CA ILE A 26 -3.95 0.63 10.84
C ILE A 26 -4.03 0.85 9.33
N THR A 27 -4.00 -0.23 8.54
CA THR A 27 -3.94 -0.16 7.08
C THR A 27 -5.30 -0.18 6.41
N GLN A 28 -6.37 -0.39 7.17
CA GLN A 28 -7.75 -0.49 6.67
C GLN A 28 -7.89 -1.58 5.58
N LEU A 29 -7.09 -2.63 5.67
CA LEU A 29 -7.26 -3.84 4.87
C LEU A 29 -8.47 -4.62 5.41
N ASN A 30 -9.19 -5.30 4.51
CA ASN A 30 -10.32 -6.13 4.91
C ASN A 30 -9.84 -7.27 5.84
N GLY A 31 -10.22 -7.20 7.11
CA GLY A 31 -9.86 -8.21 8.12
C GLY A 31 -10.40 -9.62 7.82
N ASP A 32 -11.36 -9.74 6.88
CA ASP A 32 -11.94 -11.03 6.50
C ASP A 32 -10.96 -11.93 5.70
N GLU A 33 -9.90 -11.36 5.10
CA GLU A 33 -8.89 -12.12 4.35
C GLU A 33 -7.70 -12.53 5.22
N PHE A 34 -7.50 -11.86 6.37
CA PHE A 34 -6.37 -12.07 7.28
C PHE A 34 -6.87 -12.24 8.71
N ASP A 35 -7.18 -13.46 9.10
CA ASP A 35 -7.56 -13.79 10.47
C ASP A 35 -6.35 -14.26 11.28
N PHE A 36 -5.78 -13.36 12.08
CA PHE A 36 -4.72 -13.67 13.04
C PHE A 36 -5.29 -14.13 14.39
N SER A 37 -6.60 -13.98 14.62
CA SER A 37 -7.24 -14.38 15.87
C SER A 37 -7.55 -15.88 15.93
N SER A 38 -7.82 -16.49 14.76
CA SER A 38 -8.10 -17.92 14.71
C SER A 38 -6.84 -18.76 14.71
N VAL A 39 -6.85 -19.77 15.55
CA VAL A 39 -5.85 -20.85 15.47
C VAL A 39 -6.19 -21.67 14.22
N PRO A 40 -5.24 -21.87 13.25
CA PRO A 40 -5.49 -22.74 12.11
C PRO A 40 -6.03 -24.09 12.62
N ALA A 41 -7.12 -24.57 12.00
CA ALA A 41 -7.80 -25.78 12.44
C ALA A 41 -6.82 -26.96 12.34
N VAL A 42 -6.22 -27.32 13.47
CA VAL A 42 -5.44 -28.55 13.62
C VAL A 42 -6.38 -29.58 14.18
N GLY A 43 -6.85 -30.48 13.35
CA GLY A 43 -7.77 -31.54 13.78
C GLY A 43 -7.14 -32.46 14.83
N GLY A 44 -7.79 -32.56 15.99
CA GLY A 44 -7.51 -33.53 17.03
C GLY A 44 -8.04 -33.09 18.41
N PRO A 45 -8.67 -33.97 19.20
CA PRO A 45 -9.14 -33.66 20.55
C PRO A 45 -7.97 -33.51 21.51
N GLY A 46 -7.73 -32.29 22.03
CA GLY A 46 -6.75 -32.04 23.10
C GLY A 46 -7.39 -32.19 24.46
N THR A 47 -6.93 -33.16 25.26
CA THR A 47 -7.22 -33.26 26.69
C THR A 47 -6.13 -32.54 27.48
N LEU A 48 -6.54 -31.55 28.26
CA LEU A 48 -5.69 -30.84 29.22
C LEU A 48 -5.48 -31.77 30.45
N GLY A 49 -4.24 -32.12 30.74
CA GLY A 49 -3.91 -32.62 32.08
C GLY A 49 -3.02 -33.86 32.22
N GLU A 50 -2.23 -34.25 31.22
CA GLU A 50 -1.34 -35.40 31.38
C GLU A 50 0.13 -35.06 31.17
N THR A 51 1.03 -35.74 31.90
CA THR A 51 2.48 -35.63 31.83
C THR A 51 2.93 -36.04 30.44
N TYR A 52 3.45 -35.06 29.66
CA TYR A 52 3.84 -35.28 28.24
C TYR A 52 4.90 -36.34 28.09
N GLN A 53 4.58 -37.40 27.35
CA GLN A 53 5.57 -38.37 26.87
C GLN A 53 6.28 -37.86 25.61
N ALA A 54 7.48 -38.35 25.33
CA ALA A 54 8.29 -37.87 24.21
C ALA A 54 7.59 -37.79 22.82
N PRO A 55 6.67 -38.72 22.44
CA PRO A 55 5.89 -38.59 21.19
C PRO A 55 4.89 -37.43 21.21
N GLU A 56 4.37 -37.03 22.38
CA GLU A 56 3.44 -35.89 22.52
C GLU A 56 4.15 -34.54 22.35
N ILE A 57 5.38 -34.44 22.86
CA ILE A 57 6.23 -33.24 22.69
C ILE A 57 6.53 -33.02 21.20
N ARG A 58 6.84 -34.09 20.46
CA ARG A 58 7.07 -34.01 19.02
C ARG A 58 5.83 -33.49 18.28
N SER A 59 4.66 -34.00 18.60
CA SER A 59 3.38 -33.55 18.04
C SER A 59 3.11 -32.07 18.31
N VAL A 60 3.43 -31.58 19.50
CA VAL A 60 3.28 -30.17 19.86
C VAL A 60 4.27 -29.29 19.08
N LEU A 61 5.51 -29.75 18.93
CA LEU A 61 6.52 -29.04 18.15
C LEU A 61 6.15 -28.98 16.66
N ASP A 62 5.65 -30.07 16.10
CA ASP A 62 5.21 -30.11 14.69
C ASP A 62 4.02 -29.15 14.46
N LYS A 63 3.07 -29.10 15.39
CA LYS A 63 1.96 -28.14 15.35
C LYS A 63 2.45 -26.70 15.44
N LEU A 64 3.41 -26.43 16.31
CA LEU A 64 3.98 -25.09 16.48
C LEU A 64 4.75 -24.67 15.22
N ALA A 65 5.55 -25.56 14.64
CA ALA A 65 6.25 -25.31 13.39
C ALA A 65 5.28 -24.99 12.25
N SER A 66 4.24 -25.80 12.07
CA SER A 66 3.21 -25.54 11.05
C SER A 66 2.50 -24.19 11.25
N ARG A 67 2.29 -23.80 12.51
CA ARG A 67 1.66 -22.51 12.83
C ARG A 67 2.60 -21.33 12.53
N ILE A 68 3.88 -21.48 12.80
CA ILE A 68 4.89 -20.48 12.45
C ILE A 68 4.97 -20.31 10.92
N ASP A 69 5.09 -21.40 10.18
CA ASP A 69 5.12 -21.37 8.71
C ASP A 69 3.89 -20.67 8.11
N HIS A 70 2.72 -20.94 8.66
CA HIS A 70 1.48 -20.31 8.22
C HIS A 70 1.47 -18.79 8.50
N ARG A 71 1.96 -18.37 9.68
CA ARG A 71 2.07 -16.95 10.01
C ARG A 71 3.11 -16.22 9.15
N GLU A 72 4.21 -16.87 8.86
CA GLU A 72 5.22 -16.33 7.96
C GLU A 72 4.64 -16.05 6.57
N GLN A 73 3.89 -17.01 5.99
CA GLN A 73 3.20 -16.80 4.73
C GLN A 73 2.16 -15.68 4.78
N GLN A 74 1.37 -15.57 5.85
CA GLN A 74 0.40 -14.48 6.01
C GLN A 74 1.08 -13.12 6.09
N LEU A 75 2.19 -13.01 6.81
CA LEU A 75 2.95 -11.77 6.93
C LEU A 75 3.60 -11.37 5.60
N GLU A 76 4.11 -12.32 4.82
CA GLU A 76 4.66 -12.06 3.49
C GLU A 76 3.59 -11.47 2.55
N VAL A 77 2.41 -12.08 2.49
CA VAL A 77 1.29 -11.56 1.70
C VAL A 77 0.86 -10.18 2.19
N LEU A 78 0.83 -9.95 3.51
CA LEU A 78 0.49 -8.67 4.08
C LEU A 78 1.52 -7.58 3.71
N ASP A 79 2.81 -7.89 3.73
CA ASP A 79 3.87 -6.95 3.33
C ASP A 79 3.73 -6.55 1.85
N ASP A 80 3.47 -7.51 0.96
CA ASP A 80 3.21 -7.25 -0.46
C ASP A 80 2.00 -6.33 -0.67
N LEU A 81 0.90 -6.56 0.06
CA LEU A 81 -0.29 -5.71 -0.01
C LEU A 81 -0.05 -4.31 0.52
N LEU A 82 0.73 -4.17 1.60
CA LEU A 82 1.13 -2.88 2.14
C LEU A 82 1.99 -2.10 1.16
N LEU A 83 2.94 -2.77 0.52
CA LEU A 83 3.77 -2.18 -0.52
C LEU A 83 2.93 -1.72 -1.71
N ALA A 84 2.04 -2.57 -2.21
CA ALA A 84 1.12 -2.24 -3.29
C ALA A 84 0.23 -1.02 -2.95
N ASN A 85 -0.28 -0.96 -1.72
CA ASN A 85 -1.11 0.15 -1.25
C ASN A 85 -0.32 1.45 -1.12
N ARG A 86 0.95 1.39 -0.66
CA ARG A 86 1.86 2.55 -0.64
C ARG A 86 2.13 3.06 -2.04
N ILE A 87 2.42 2.19 -2.99
CA ILE A 87 2.63 2.55 -4.40
C ILE A 87 1.36 3.20 -4.95
N LYS A 88 0.19 2.59 -4.76
CA LYS A 88 -1.09 3.13 -5.22
C LYS A 88 -1.36 4.52 -4.66
N LYS A 89 -1.13 4.75 -3.37
CA LYS A 89 -1.28 6.07 -2.73
C LYS A 89 -0.27 7.09 -3.27
N ALA A 90 0.97 6.69 -3.48
CA ALA A 90 2.03 7.58 -3.97
C ALA A 90 1.83 7.97 -5.44
N THR A 91 1.28 7.08 -6.27
CA THR A 91 1.01 7.31 -7.70
C THR A 91 -0.38 7.87 -7.98
N PHE A 92 -1.21 8.04 -6.95
CA PHE A 92 -2.53 8.65 -7.11
C PHE A 92 -2.41 10.12 -7.49
N VAL A 93 -2.86 10.45 -8.70
CA VAL A 93 -2.77 11.81 -9.25
C VAL A 93 -3.83 12.69 -8.59
N ALA A 94 -3.41 13.54 -7.67
CA ALA A 94 -4.28 14.46 -6.96
C ALA A 94 -3.55 15.77 -6.62
N GLY A 95 -4.32 16.85 -6.49
CA GLY A 95 -3.76 18.13 -6.07
C GLY A 95 -3.52 19.12 -7.21
N ARG A 96 -2.69 20.11 -6.93
CA ARG A 96 -2.39 21.22 -7.84
C ARG A 96 -0.88 21.23 -8.10
N PRO A 97 -0.45 21.45 -9.37
CA PRO A 97 0.97 21.52 -9.70
C PRO A 97 1.66 22.80 -9.26
N ILE A 98 0.94 23.69 -8.60
CA ILE A 98 1.45 24.95 -8.05
C ILE A 98 1.02 25.14 -6.60
N LYS A 99 1.92 25.70 -5.77
CA LYS A 99 1.62 26.03 -4.37
C LYS A 99 0.78 27.32 -4.25
N ASN A 100 1.11 28.33 -5.05
CA ASN A 100 0.46 29.64 -5.05
C ASN A 100 -0.03 29.99 -6.45
N GLY A 101 -1.22 30.59 -6.53
CA GLY A 101 -1.86 30.93 -7.80
C GLY A 101 -3.28 30.40 -7.89
N TRP A 102 -3.88 30.50 -9.06
CA TRP A 102 -5.28 30.08 -9.28
C TRP A 102 -5.43 29.33 -10.61
N MET A 103 -6.52 28.56 -10.72
CA MET A 103 -6.89 27.93 -11.98
C MET A 103 -7.46 29.00 -12.92
N SER A 104 -6.73 29.29 -14.00
CA SER A 104 -7.12 30.31 -14.98
C SER A 104 -8.00 29.75 -16.08
N SER A 105 -7.91 28.46 -16.40
CA SER A 105 -8.80 27.81 -17.35
C SER A 105 -9.06 26.36 -16.99
N ARG A 106 -10.29 25.92 -17.22
CA ARG A 106 -10.75 24.56 -16.93
C ARG A 106 -10.62 23.64 -18.14
N TYR A 107 -10.64 22.34 -17.88
CA TYR A 107 -10.79 21.31 -18.88
C TYR A 107 -12.16 21.42 -19.58
N GLY A 108 -12.20 21.16 -20.89
CA GLY A 108 -13.43 21.09 -21.66
C GLY A 108 -13.59 22.18 -22.71
N LYS A 109 -14.81 22.43 -23.12
CA LYS A 109 -15.15 23.45 -24.13
C LYS A 109 -14.88 24.85 -23.58
N ARG A 110 -14.10 25.64 -24.31
CA ARG A 110 -13.85 27.08 -24.01
C ARG A 110 -13.75 27.89 -25.30
N THR A 111 -13.91 29.18 -25.17
CA THR A 111 -13.55 30.10 -26.27
C THR A 111 -12.04 30.22 -26.31
N ASP A 112 -11.45 29.94 -27.49
CA ASP A 112 -10.02 30.11 -27.72
C ASP A 112 -9.64 31.60 -27.57
N PRO A 113 -8.67 31.92 -26.72
CA PRO A 113 -8.30 33.30 -26.46
C PRO A 113 -7.61 33.99 -27.64
N PHE A 114 -7.13 33.25 -28.63
CA PHE A 114 -6.42 33.77 -29.80
C PHE A 114 -7.33 34.04 -31.00
N ASN A 115 -8.33 33.18 -31.23
CA ASN A 115 -9.16 33.25 -32.43
C ASN A 115 -10.67 33.40 -32.14
N GLY A 116 -11.08 33.40 -30.85
CA GLY A 116 -12.47 33.58 -30.43
C GLY A 116 -13.42 32.42 -30.75
N ARG A 117 -12.90 31.30 -31.30
CA ARG A 117 -13.70 30.12 -31.67
C ARG A 117 -13.85 29.16 -30.48
N LEU A 118 -14.91 28.38 -30.50
CA LEU A 118 -15.05 27.26 -29.54
C LEU A 118 -13.96 26.23 -29.79
N ALA A 119 -13.15 25.96 -28.81
CA ALA A 119 -12.09 24.97 -28.82
C ALA A 119 -12.22 24.03 -27.62
N TRP A 120 -11.67 22.83 -27.77
CA TRP A 120 -11.58 21.86 -26.67
C TRP A 120 -10.23 22.02 -25.97
N HIS A 121 -10.28 22.27 -24.68
CA HIS A 121 -9.08 22.32 -23.82
C HIS A 121 -8.88 20.96 -23.14
N SER A 122 -7.81 20.26 -23.51
CA SER A 122 -7.48 18.92 -23.03
C SER A 122 -6.73 18.92 -21.68
N GLY A 123 -6.69 20.04 -20.99
CA GLY A 123 -5.99 20.21 -19.74
C GLY A 123 -6.64 21.27 -18.85
N VAL A 124 -5.92 21.67 -17.82
CA VAL A 124 -6.26 22.80 -16.94
C VAL A 124 -5.08 23.76 -16.90
N ASP A 125 -5.37 25.06 -16.95
CA ASP A 125 -4.35 26.09 -16.84
C ASP A 125 -4.32 26.66 -15.43
N PHE A 126 -3.11 26.84 -14.92
CA PHE A 126 -2.87 27.53 -13.65
C PHE A 126 -2.02 28.76 -13.89
N ALA A 127 -2.49 29.89 -13.38
CA ALA A 127 -1.74 31.14 -13.39
C ALA A 127 -1.04 31.35 -12.05
N GLY A 128 0.20 31.83 -12.12
CA GLY A 128 1.02 32.12 -10.95
C GLY A 128 2.12 33.12 -11.30
N LYS A 129 2.92 33.47 -10.30
CA LYS A 129 4.07 34.37 -10.49
C LYS A 129 5.15 33.65 -11.31
N GLN A 130 5.71 34.32 -12.31
CA GLN A 130 6.84 33.79 -13.07
C GLN A 130 8.01 33.43 -12.16
N GLY A 131 8.61 32.26 -12.39
CA GLY A 131 9.70 31.71 -11.57
C GLY A 131 9.23 30.95 -10.33
N SER A 132 7.90 30.79 -10.13
CA SER A 132 7.38 29.92 -9.07
C SER A 132 7.58 28.44 -9.41
N ASP A 133 7.69 27.63 -8.37
CA ASP A 133 7.82 26.18 -8.51
C ASP A 133 6.59 25.55 -9.16
N VAL A 134 6.82 24.64 -10.09
CA VAL A 134 5.85 23.69 -10.59
C VAL A 134 6.22 22.32 -10.01
N ILE A 135 5.29 21.70 -9.28
CA ILE A 135 5.53 20.48 -8.51
C ILE A 135 4.79 19.29 -9.13
N ALA A 136 5.37 18.12 -9.01
CA ALA A 136 4.69 16.89 -9.35
C ALA A 136 3.51 16.64 -8.39
N VAL A 137 2.35 16.29 -8.94
CA VAL A 137 1.12 16.04 -8.16
C VAL A 137 1.02 14.60 -7.67
N ALA A 138 1.91 13.73 -8.13
CA ALA A 138 2.06 12.35 -7.68
C ALA A 138 3.48 11.85 -7.97
N SER A 139 3.86 10.73 -7.34
CA SER A 139 5.10 10.02 -7.66
C SER A 139 5.05 9.43 -9.06
N GLY A 140 6.19 9.37 -9.75
CA GLY A 140 6.28 8.81 -11.09
C GLY A 140 7.69 8.89 -11.66
N ILE A 141 7.85 8.46 -12.89
CA ILE A 141 9.10 8.48 -13.64
C ILE A 141 9.03 9.59 -14.68
N VAL A 142 10.00 10.50 -14.67
CA VAL A 142 10.10 11.55 -15.70
C VAL A 142 10.46 10.89 -17.04
N THR A 143 9.57 11.00 -18.00
CA THR A 143 9.75 10.44 -19.36
C THR A 143 10.15 11.48 -20.40
N TRP A 144 9.95 12.77 -20.09
CA TRP A 144 10.38 13.90 -20.91
C TRP A 144 10.66 15.12 -20.03
N SER A 145 11.70 15.88 -20.35
CA SER A 145 12.00 17.16 -19.70
C SER A 145 12.82 18.02 -20.64
N SER A 146 12.17 18.73 -21.55
CA SER A 146 12.79 19.63 -22.52
C SER A 146 11.75 20.49 -23.22
N ASP A 147 12.18 21.40 -24.07
CA ASP A 147 11.28 22.11 -24.99
C ASP A 147 10.59 21.14 -25.95
N ARG A 148 9.32 21.39 -26.23
CA ARG A 148 8.52 20.63 -27.19
C ARG A 148 7.66 21.56 -28.02
N TYR A 149 7.75 21.41 -29.34
CA TYR A 149 6.98 22.23 -30.28
C TYR A 149 5.48 22.24 -29.92
N GLY A 150 4.90 23.44 -29.83
CA GLY A 150 3.51 23.67 -29.45
C GLY A 150 3.21 23.68 -27.95
N TYR A 151 4.17 23.26 -27.08
CA TYR A 151 4.03 23.22 -25.62
C TYR A 151 5.01 24.15 -24.90
N GLY A 152 6.17 24.48 -25.53
CA GLY A 152 7.27 25.15 -24.83
C GLY A 152 7.98 24.18 -23.88
N ASN A 153 8.37 24.66 -22.72
CA ASN A 153 9.01 23.80 -21.71
C ASN A 153 8.01 22.78 -21.18
N LEU A 154 8.26 21.50 -21.46
CA LEU A 154 7.40 20.38 -21.07
C LEU A 154 8.15 19.45 -20.13
N VAL A 155 7.49 19.06 -19.06
CA VAL A 155 7.86 17.90 -18.22
C VAL A 155 6.73 16.87 -18.29
N GLU A 156 7.06 15.65 -18.72
CA GLU A 156 6.13 14.52 -18.73
C GLU A 156 6.52 13.52 -17.64
N ILE A 157 5.54 13.11 -16.85
CA ILE A 157 5.75 12.15 -15.77
C ILE A 157 4.79 10.99 -15.96
N ASN A 158 5.34 9.78 -16.06
CA ASN A 158 4.55 8.55 -16.06
C ASN A 158 4.32 8.11 -14.60
N HIS A 159 3.07 8.18 -14.16
CA HIS A 159 2.64 7.81 -12.81
C HIS A 159 2.29 6.31 -12.68
N GLY A 160 2.37 5.55 -13.76
CA GLY A 160 1.87 4.18 -13.82
C GLY A 160 0.36 4.12 -14.09
N ASN A 161 -0.18 2.91 -14.18
CA ASN A 161 -1.63 2.67 -14.37
C ASN A 161 -2.26 3.45 -15.55
N GLY A 162 -1.49 3.75 -16.59
CA GLY A 162 -1.95 4.48 -17.77
C GLY A 162 -1.99 6.01 -17.63
N TYR A 163 -1.59 6.57 -16.49
CA TYR A 163 -1.54 8.02 -16.27
C TYR A 163 -0.16 8.59 -16.61
N LYS A 164 -0.18 9.61 -17.47
CA LYS A 164 0.96 10.45 -17.80
C LYS A 164 0.60 11.91 -17.61
#